data_5a18eb779d9530d04641b6045d1de46a
#
_entry.id   5a18eb779d9530d04641b6045d1de46a
#
_cell.length_a   1.000
_cell.length_b   1.000
_cell.length_c   1.000
_cell.angle_alpha   90.00
_cell.angle_beta   90.00
_cell.angle_gamma   90.00
#
_symmetry.space_group_name_H-M   'P 1'
#
loop_
_entity.id
_entity.type
_entity.pdbx_description
1 polymer ?
#
loop_
_entity_poly.entity_id
_entity_poly.type
_entity_poly.pdbx_seq_one_letter_code
_entity_poly.pdbx_strand_id
1 'polypeptide(L)'
;MIHLIVGSTGSGKTTYSNNLREENQGVIFSIDKWNNILFMPDKTNKDGLEWMLERIDRSEKLIQHYILQLEHNGIDSILDLGFSKFSHREKFRLFALNNKINYKLHYLDISIDIRKKRVIKRNTEKGSTYEFEVRNEDFEFMETFFETPTASELENGVHIKL
;
A
#
# COMPACT_ATOMS: atom_id res chain seq x y z
N MET A 1 1.17 16.70 -1.99
CA MET A 1 0.64 16.01 -0.78
C MET A 1 0.94 14.52 -0.84
N ILE A 2 1.04 13.84 0.31
CA ILE A 2 1.21 12.36 0.39
C ILE A 2 -0.10 11.72 0.83
N HIS A 3 -0.57 10.70 0.10
CA HIS A 3 -1.72 9.86 0.45
C HIS A 3 -1.25 8.46 0.86
N LEU A 4 -1.44 8.09 2.12
CA LEU A 4 -1.13 6.75 2.64
C LEU A 4 -2.38 5.87 2.52
N ILE A 5 -2.34 4.86 1.63
CA ILE A 5 -3.50 3.99 1.41
C ILE A 5 -3.38 2.74 2.28
N VAL A 6 -4.25 2.62 3.26
CA VAL A 6 -4.22 1.60 4.31
C VAL A 6 -5.44 0.71 4.24
N GLY A 7 -5.25 -0.58 4.44
CA GLY A 7 -6.33 -1.57 4.51
C GLY A 7 -5.78 -2.98 4.34
N SER A 8 -6.46 -3.95 4.92
CA SER A 8 -6.09 -5.36 4.83
C SER A 8 -6.20 -5.91 3.40
N THR A 9 -5.70 -7.12 3.19
CA THR A 9 -5.78 -7.83 1.91
C THR A 9 -7.23 -7.91 1.40
N GLY A 10 -7.46 -7.58 0.13
CA GLY A 10 -8.79 -7.57 -0.48
C GLY A 10 -9.66 -6.34 -0.17
N SER A 11 -9.15 -5.33 0.55
CA SER A 11 -9.92 -4.11 0.87
C SER A 11 -10.18 -3.22 -0.36
N GLY A 12 -9.42 -3.37 -1.45
CA GLY A 12 -9.57 -2.59 -2.68
C GLY A 12 -8.64 -1.39 -2.77
N LYS A 13 -7.50 -1.39 -2.07
CA LYS A 13 -6.50 -0.33 -2.09
C LYS A 13 -6.12 0.11 -3.50
N THR A 14 -5.76 -0.83 -4.36
CA THR A 14 -5.33 -0.53 -5.73
C THR A 14 -6.43 0.16 -6.56
N THR A 15 -7.68 -0.29 -6.42
CA THR A 15 -8.82 0.38 -7.08
C THR A 15 -9.02 1.79 -6.55
N TYR A 16 -8.98 1.94 -5.22
CA TYR A 16 -9.09 3.24 -4.57
C TYR A 16 -7.97 4.20 -4.99
N SER A 17 -6.73 3.71 -5.05
CA SER A 17 -5.56 4.48 -5.51
C SER A 17 -5.72 4.97 -6.95
N ASN A 18 -6.28 4.14 -7.84
CA ASN A 18 -6.55 4.52 -9.23
C ASN A 18 -7.59 5.65 -9.31
N ASN A 19 -8.70 5.55 -8.56
CA ASN A 19 -9.71 6.60 -8.51
C ASN A 19 -9.12 7.92 -7.96
N LEU A 20 -8.39 7.82 -6.86
CA LEU A 20 -7.75 8.99 -6.25
C LEU A 20 -6.73 9.66 -7.18
N ARG A 21 -6.00 8.87 -7.97
CA ARG A 21 -5.09 9.41 -9.00
C ARG A 21 -5.85 10.21 -10.07
N GLU A 22 -6.98 9.70 -10.53
CA GLU A 22 -7.81 10.39 -11.54
C GLU A 22 -8.36 11.71 -11.01
N GLU A 23 -8.78 11.73 -9.74
CA GLU A 23 -9.30 12.92 -9.07
C GLU A 23 -8.22 13.99 -8.84
N ASN A 24 -7.01 13.61 -8.45
CA ASN A 24 -5.95 14.53 -8.01
C ASN A 24 -4.80 14.66 -9.02
N GLN A 25 -4.83 13.94 -10.14
CA GLN A 25 -3.72 13.88 -11.11
C GLN A 25 -2.37 13.48 -10.47
N GLY A 26 -2.42 12.62 -9.44
CA GLY A 26 -1.28 12.17 -8.68
C GLY A 26 -0.52 11.01 -9.32
N VAL A 27 0.61 10.64 -8.72
CA VAL A 27 1.41 9.47 -9.09
C VAL A 27 1.25 8.37 -8.06
N ILE A 28 0.91 7.14 -8.52
CA ILE A 28 0.79 5.96 -7.66
C ILE A 28 2.14 5.25 -7.56
N PHE A 29 2.57 4.98 -6.32
CA PHE A 29 3.64 4.05 -6.00
C PHE A 29 3.03 2.76 -5.47
N SER A 30 3.13 1.67 -6.24
CA SER A 30 2.64 0.35 -5.87
C SER A 30 3.81 -0.59 -5.60
N ILE A 31 3.99 -1.00 -4.35
CA ILE A 31 5.11 -1.85 -3.97
C ILE A 31 4.98 -3.26 -4.57
N ASP A 32 3.77 -3.80 -4.66
CA ASP A 32 3.51 -5.11 -5.24
C ASP A 32 3.90 -5.14 -6.73
N LYS A 33 3.51 -4.11 -7.48
CA LYS A 33 3.85 -3.97 -8.88
C LYS A 33 5.36 -3.82 -9.09
N TRP A 34 6.02 -3.00 -8.27
CA TRP A 34 7.48 -2.82 -8.36
C TRP A 34 8.21 -4.10 -8.01
N ASN A 35 7.81 -4.80 -6.95
CA ASN A 35 8.41 -6.09 -6.57
C ASN A 35 8.30 -7.12 -7.71
N ASN A 36 7.12 -7.22 -8.34
CA ASN A 36 6.90 -8.14 -9.45
C ASN A 36 7.78 -7.84 -10.66
N ILE A 37 7.97 -6.57 -11.00
CA ILE A 37 8.77 -6.17 -12.17
C ILE A 37 10.27 -6.23 -11.88
N LEU A 38 10.71 -5.75 -10.71
CA LEU A 38 12.12 -5.52 -10.44
C LEU A 38 12.82 -6.71 -9.76
N PHE A 39 12.10 -7.48 -8.93
CA PHE A 39 12.75 -8.43 -8.04
C PHE A 39 12.27 -9.88 -8.19
N MET A 40 10.98 -10.09 -8.45
CA MET A 40 10.46 -11.46 -8.57
C MET A 40 11.11 -12.28 -9.69
N PRO A 41 11.54 -11.69 -10.84
CA PRO A 41 12.27 -12.44 -11.87
C PRO A 41 13.59 -13.04 -11.39
N ASP A 42 14.24 -12.39 -10.41
CA ASP A 42 15.55 -12.83 -9.86
C ASP A 42 15.42 -13.69 -8.61
N LYS A 43 14.19 -13.86 -8.09
CA LYS A 43 13.94 -14.61 -6.85
C LYS A 43 14.15 -16.10 -7.06
N THR A 44 14.92 -16.70 -6.14
CA THR A 44 15.18 -18.14 -6.11
C THR A 44 14.47 -18.81 -4.92
N ASN A 45 14.43 -20.15 -4.89
CA ASN A 45 13.85 -20.91 -3.77
C ASN A 45 14.61 -20.73 -2.43
N LYS A 46 15.81 -20.14 -2.45
CA LYS A 46 16.60 -19.84 -1.26
C LYS A 46 16.25 -18.49 -0.64
N ASP A 47 15.56 -17.65 -1.39
CA ASP A 47 15.24 -16.28 -1.00
C ASP A 47 13.96 -16.25 -0.18
N GLY A 48 14.08 -15.92 1.10
CA GLY A 48 13.00 -15.86 2.05
C GLY A 48 12.47 -14.44 2.26
N LEU A 49 11.79 -14.26 3.40
CA LEU A 49 11.18 -12.98 3.80
C LEU A 49 12.23 -11.86 3.93
N GLU A 50 13.39 -12.14 4.52
CA GLU A 50 14.45 -11.14 4.72
C GLU A 50 14.93 -10.55 3.39
N TRP A 51 15.12 -11.40 2.39
CA TRP A 51 15.48 -10.98 1.03
C TRP A 51 14.46 -10.01 0.44
N MET A 52 13.16 -10.27 0.65
CA MET A 52 12.07 -9.40 0.18
C MET A 52 12.04 -8.09 0.95
N LEU A 53 12.15 -8.13 2.28
CA LEU A 53 12.11 -6.92 3.12
C LEU A 53 13.25 -5.96 2.81
N GLU A 54 14.45 -6.46 2.52
CA GLU A 54 15.59 -5.63 2.10
C GLU A 54 15.29 -4.87 0.80
N ARG A 55 14.64 -5.53 -0.16
CA ARG A 55 14.29 -4.91 -1.45
C ARG A 55 13.17 -3.90 -1.32
N ILE A 56 12.18 -4.18 -0.49
CA ILE A 56 11.13 -3.23 -0.13
C ILE A 56 11.78 -1.98 0.48
N ASP A 57 12.68 -2.11 1.45
CA ASP A 57 13.34 -0.95 2.08
C ASP A 57 14.12 -0.10 1.07
N ARG A 58 14.83 -0.74 0.13
CA ARG A 58 15.50 -0.01 -0.96
C ARG A 58 14.52 0.73 -1.87
N SER A 59 13.40 0.07 -2.23
CA SER A 59 12.35 0.69 -3.04
C SER A 59 11.72 1.88 -2.33
N GLU A 60 11.46 1.78 -1.01
CA GLU A 60 10.89 2.85 -0.23
C GLU A 60 11.81 4.07 -0.12
N LYS A 61 13.13 3.86 0.00
CA LYS A 61 14.12 4.95 -0.06
C LYS A 61 14.07 5.69 -1.39
N LEU A 62 13.94 4.94 -2.49
CA LEU A 62 13.79 5.53 -3.82
C LEU A 62 12.44 6.26 -3.97
N ILE A 63 11.35 5.68 -3.46
CA ILE A 63 10.04 6.32 -3.43
C ILE A 63 10.10 7.65 -2.66
N GLN A 64 10.72 7.68 -1.49
CA GLN A 64 10.89 8.92 -0.72
C GLN A 64 11.64 10.00 -1.50
N HIS A 65 12.67 9.61 -2.26
CA HIS A 65 13.37 10.53 -3.15
C HIS A 65 12.46 11.12 -4.25
N TYR A 66 11.63 10.27 -4.89
CA TYR A 66 10.67 10.74 -5.89
C TYR A 66 9.55 11.60 -5.30
N ILE A 67 9.07 11.30 -4.09
CA ILE A 67 8.07 12.12 -3.40
C ILE A 67 8.54 13.58 -3.29
N LEU A 68 9.81 13.82 -2.94
CA LEU A 68 10.35 15.18 -2.84
C LEU A 68 10.33 15.91 -4.19
N GLN A 69 10.63 15.21 -5.28
CA GLN A 69 10.59 15.79 -6.62
C GLN A 69 9.14 16.10 -7.05
N LEU A 70 8.20 15.21 -6.77
CA LEU A 70 6.79 15.40 -7.09
C LEU A 70 6.18 16.56 -6.30
N GLU A 71 6.47 16.63 -5.00
CA GLU A 71 6.01 17.73 -4.14
C GLU A 71 6.52 19.08 -4.63
N HIS A 72 7.78 19.16 -5.06
CA HIS A 72 8.35 20.39 -5.64
C HIS A 72 7.59 20.83 -6.91
N ASN A 73 7.00 19.90 -7.65
CA ASN A 73 6.20 20.17 -8.84
C ASN A 73 4.69 20.23 -8.57
N GLY A 74 4.26 20.22 -7.30
CA GLY A 74 2.85 20.28 -6.92
C GLY A 74 2.04 19.03 -7.29
N ILE A 75 2.70 17.86 -7.44
CA ILE A 75 2.08 16.60 -7.83
C ILE A 75 1.92 15.71 -6.59
N ASP A 76 0.72 15.17 -6.39
CA ASP A 76 0.41 14.30 -5.26
C ASP A 76 1.04 12.91 -5.42
N SER A 77 1.52 12.35 -4.30
CA SER A 77 2.06 11.00 -4.21
C SER A 77 1.07 10.07 -3.52
N ILE A 78 0.61 9.03 -4.21
CA ILE A 78 -0.35 8.05 -3.71
C ILE A 78 0.39 6.76 -3.41
N LEU A 79 0.48 6.39 -2.13
CA LEU A 79 1.33 5.31 -1.66
C LEU A 79 0.49 4.05 -1.37
N ASP A 80 0.46 3.09 -2.30
CA ASP A 80 -0.07 1.74 -2.13
C ASP A 80 1.08 0.78 -1.78
N LEU A 81 1.62 0.94 -0.54
CA LEU A 81 2.82 0.23 -0.06
C LEU A 81 2.50 -0.87 0.97
N GLY A 82 1.23 -1.25 1.10
CA GLY A 82 0.81 -2.28 2.05
C GLY A 82 0.51 -1.77 3.47
N PHE A 83 1.24 -0.85 4.04
CA PHE A 83 1.03 -0.16 5.34
C PHE A 83 0.32 -0.96 6.45
N SER A 84 0.61 -2.27 6.55
CA SER A 84 -0.06 -3.17 7.49
C SER A 84 0.33 -2.92 8.95
N LYS A 85 1.51 -2.35 9.20
CA LYS A 85 2.05 -2.10 10.54
C LYS A 85 2.02 -0.60 10.87
N PHE A 86 1.74 -0.29 12.13
CA PHE A 86 1.85 1.07 12.66
C PHE A 86 3.24 1.68 12.39
N SER A 87 4.31 0.92 12.67
CA SER A 87 5.68 1.40 12.48
C SER A 87 5.97 1.79 11.02
N HIS A 88 5.39 1.09 10.06
CA HIS A 88 5.55 1.41 8.64
C HIS A 88 4.81 2.69 8.27
N ARG A 89 3.58 2.89 8.76
CA ARG A 89 2.81 4.13 8.58
C ARG A 89 3.52 5.31 9.23
N GLU A 90 4.05 5.10 10.45
CA GLU A 90 4.79 6.11 11.21
C GLU A 90 6.08 6.55 10.49
N LYS A 91 6.81 5.63 9.85
CA LYS A 91 7.98 5.93 9.01
C LYS A 91 7.64 7.00 7.96
N PHE A 92 6.55 6.84 7.24
CA PHE A 92 6.13 7.78 6.20
C PHE A 92 5.49 9.06 6.76
N ARG A 93 4.79 8.97 7.89
CA ARG A 93 4.30 10.13 8.61
C ARG A 93 5.45 11.05 9.05
N LEU A 94 6.48 10.47 9.68
CA LEU A 94 7.67 11.21 10.10
C LEU A 94 8.44 11.78 8.90
N PHE A 95 8.56 11.02 7.82
CA PHE A 95 9.15 11.52 6.58
C PHE A 95 8.41 12.76 6.07
N ALA A 96 7.08 12.72 6.02
CA ALA A 96 6.26 13.86 5.61
C ALA A 96 6.49 15.09 6.50
N LEU A 97 6.43 14.90 7.83
CA LEU A 97 6.63 15.99 8.80
C LEU A 97 8.04 16.61 8.70
N ASN A 98 9.09 15.78 8.61
CA ASN A 98 10.47 16.25 8.52
C ASN A 98 10.73 17.08 7.25
N ASN A 99 9.99 16.80 6.18
CA ASN A 99 10.08 17.52 4.92
C ASN A 99 8.98 18.59 4.74
N LYS A 100 8.15 18.84 5.77
CA LYS A 100 7.04 19.82 5.74
C LYS A 100 6.03 19.53 4.61
N ILE A 101 5.81 18.27 4.29
CA ILE A 101 4.85 17.81 3.29
C ILE A 101 3.54 17.45 3.98
N ASN A 102 2.43 17.94 3.47
CA ASN A 102 1.11 17.53 3.94
C ASN A 102 0.87 16.05 3.60
N TYR A 103 0.28 15.30 4.53
CA TYR A 103 -0.08 13.91 4.32
C TYR A 103 -1.52 13.63 4.77
N LYS A 104 -2.14 12.61 4.20
CA LYS A 104 -3.44 12.12 4.58
C LYS A 104 -3.46 10.59 4.57
N LEU A 105 -3.97 9.98 5.64
CA LEU A 105 -4.17 8.54 5.72
C LEU A 105 -5.60 8.21 5.24
N HIS A 106 -5.72 7.23 4.34
CA HIS A 106 -6.99 6.71 3.83
C HIS A 106 -7.13 5.26 4.30
N TYR A 107 -8.01 5.02 5.26
CA TYR A 107 -8.24 3.68 5.81
C TYR A 107 -9.47 3.03 5.17
N LEU A 108 -9.26 1.94 4.44
CA LEU A 108 -10.29 1.11 3.86
C LEU A 108 -10.65 -0.01 4.85
N ASP A 109 -11.64 0.26 5.68
CA ASP A 109 -12.17 -0.62 6.72
C ASP A 109 -13.31 -1.49 6.14
N ILE A 110 -12.92 -2.56 5.46
CA ILE A 110 -13.83 -3.44 4.74
C ILE A 110 -13.96 -4.76 5.51
N SER A 111 -15.19 -5.25 5.68
CA SER A 111 -15.44 -6.48 6.41
C SER A 111 -14.70 -7.68 5.79
N ILE A 112 -14.28 -8.62 6.64
CA ILE A 112 -13.50 -9.80 6.23
C ILE A 112 -14.22 -10.62 5.17
N ASP A 113 -15.55 -10.76 5.27
CA ASP A 113 -16.36 -11.55 4.32
C ASP A 113 -16.35 -10.93 2.93
N ILE A 114 -16.46 -9.62 2.84
CA ILE A 114 -16.38 -8.90 1.56
C ILE A 114 -14.97 -9.06 0.97
N ARG A 115 -13.93 -8.91 1.79
CA ARG A 115 -12.55 -9.02 1.35
C ARG A 115 -12.20 -10.43 0.85
N LYS A 116 -12.63 -11.49 1.55
CA LYS A 116 -12.46 -12.88 1.10
C LYS A 116 -13.11 -13.11 -0.27
N LYS A 117 -14.37 -12.69 -0.43
CA LYS A 117 -15.06 -12.78 -1.74
C LYS A 117 -14.31 -12.06 -2.86
N ARG A 118 -13.80 -10.85 -2.60
CA ARG A 118 -13.01 -10.08 -3.57
C ARG A 118 -11.71 -10.78 -3.95
N VAL A 119 -11.00 -11.38 -2.99
CA VAL A 119 -9.75 -12.12 -3.22
C VAL A 119 -10.02 -13.36 -4.08
N ILE A 120 -11.04 -14.16 -3.77
CA ILE A 120 -11.43 -15.34 -4.55
C ILE A 120 -11.75 -14.93 -5.99
N LYS A 121 -12.60 -13.91 -6.17
CA LYS A 121 -12.97 -13.38 -7.48
C LYS A 121 -11.73 -12.93 -8.28
N ARG A 122 -10.84 -12.15 -7.65
CA ARG A 122 -9.60 -11.67 -8.28
C ARG A 122 -8.68 -12.81 -8.72
N ASN A 123 -8.52 -13.84 -7.87
CA ASN A 123 -7.70 -15.01 -8.21
C ASN A 123 -8.26 -15.78 -9.44
N THR A 124 -9.59 -15.80 -9.59
CA THR A 124 -10.27 -16.48 -10.70
C THR A 124 -10.20 -15.65 -11.99
N GLU A 125 -10.54 -14.37 -11.91
CA GLU A 125 -10.70 -13.50 -13.08
C GLU A 125 -9.38 -12.94 -13.62
N LYS A 126 -8.34 -12.82 -12.76
CA LYS A 126 -7.02 -12.28 -13.09
C LYS A 126 -7.07 -10.95 -13.88
N GLY A 127 -7.98 -10.06 -13.45
CA GLY A 127 -8.17 -8.74 -14.08
C GLY A 127 -7.02 -7.75 -13.83
N SER A 128 -7.24 -6.49 -14.16
CA SER A 128 -6.21 -5.42 -14.14
C SER A 128 -5.54 -5.14 -12.80
N THR A 129 -6.13 -5.57 -11.70
CA THR A 129 -5.57 -5.41 -10.33
C THR A 129 -4.95 -6.71 -9.79
N TYR A 130 -4.82 -7.74 -10.63
CA TYR A 130 -4.18 -9.00 -10.26
C TYR A 130 -2.66 -8.88 -10.40
N GLU A 131 -1.94 -9.01 -9.30
CA GLU A 131 -0.48 -9.05 -9.29
C GLU A 131 0.04 -10.48 -9.00
N PHE A 132 -0.61 -11.17 -8.07
CA PHE A 132 -0.29 -12.55 -7.70
C PHE A 132 -1.48 -13.23 -7.04
N GLU A 133 -1.44 -14.56 -7.00
CA GLU A 133 -2.45 -15.35 -6.30
C GLU A 133 -2.29 -15.19 -4.78
N VAL A 134 -3.41 -14.93 -4.11
CA VAL A 134 -3.48 -14.92 -2.64
C VAL A 134 -4.26 -16.17 -2.21
N ARG A 135 -3.56 -17.16 -1.68
CA ARG A 135 -4.16 -18.38 -1.14
C ARG A 135 -4.85 -18.07 0.19
N ASN A 136 -5.73 -18.97 0.65
CA ASN A 136 -6.44 -18.77 1.90
C ASN A 136 -5.50 -18.64 3.10
N GLU A 137 -4.45 -19.44 3.15
CA GLU A 137 -3.41 -19.40 4.19
C GLU A 137 -2.67 -18.05 4.22
N ASP A 138 -2.34 -17.52 3.04
CA ASP A 138 -1.69 -16.21 2.90
C ASP A 138 -2.63 -15.09 3.36
N PHE A 139 -3.94 -15.19 3.04
CA PHE A 139 -4.95 -14.25 3.50
C PHE A 139 -5.06 -14.26 5.03
N GLU A 140 -5.17 -15.44 5.65
CA GLU A 140 -5.28 -15.58 7.11
C GLU A 140 -4.01 -15.10 7.83
N PHE A 141 -2.84 -15.41 7.29
CA PHE A 141 -1.57 -14.89 7.82
C PHE A 141 -1.56 -13.36 7.80
N MET A 142 -1.96 -12.73 6.68
CA MET A 142 -1.99 -11.28 6.56
C MET A 142 -2.98 -10.60 7.51
N GLU A 143 -4.09 -11.29 7.86
CA GLU A 143 -5.03 -10.79 8.89
C GLU A 143 -4.36 -10.70 10.28
N THR A 144 -3.57 -11.69 10.65
CA THR A 144 -2.83 -11.65 11.94
C THR A 144 -1.74 -10.58 11.95
N PHE A 145 -1.29 -10.16 10.78
CA PHE A 145 -0.21 -9.20 10.62
C PHE A 145 -0.69 -7.74 10.57
N PHE A 146 -1.97 -7.51 10.26
CA PHE A 146 -2.52 -6.16 10.10
C PHE A 146 -2.81 -5.49 11.45
N GLU A 147 -2.30 -4.28 11.62
CA GLU A 147 -2.57 -3.40 12.75
C GLU A 147 -3.52 -2.28 12.31
N THR A 148 -4.74 -2.31 12.84
CA THR A 148 -5.75 -1.28 12.57
C THR A 148 -5.23 0.11 12.92
N PRO A 149 -5.40 1.12 12.04
CA PRO A 149 -5.03 2.49 12.36
C PRO A 149 -5.72 2.99 13.64
N THR A 150 -4.96 3.70 14.46
CA THR A 150 -5.45 4.30 15.71
C THR A 150 -6.33 5.52 15.44
N ALA A 151 -7.11 5.95 16.43
CA ALA A 151 -7.90 7.17 16.33
C ALA A 151 -7.03 8.40 16.01
N SER A 152 -5.83 8.49 16.60
CA SER A 152 -4.90 9.59 16.32
C SER A 152 -4.35 9.60 14.89
N GLU A 153 -4.15 8.42 14.28
CA GLU A 153 -3.76 8.35 12.86
C GLU A 153 -4.89 8.79 11.93
N LEU A 154 -6.14 8.64 12.36
CA LEU A 154 -7.34 8.97 11.58
C LEU A 154 -7.87 10.39 11.82
N GLU A 155 -7.32 11.16 12.74
CA GLU A 155 -7.81 12.48 13.13
C GLU A 155 -7.96 13.43 11.93
N ASN A 156 -7.00 13.39 10.99
CA ASN A 156 -7.04 14.13 9.73
C ASN A 156 -7.13 13.18 8.51
N GLY A 157 -7.55 11.96 8.71
CA GLY A 157 -7.63 10.92 7.70
C GLY A 157 -9.01 10.78 7.06
N VAL A 158 -9.11 9.85 6.13
CA VAL A 158 -10.37 9.39 5.52
C VAL A 158 -10.61 7.96 5.97
N HIS A 159 -11.77 7.71 6.60
CA HIS A 159 -12.17 6.38 7.03
C HIS A 159 -13.34 5.88 6.19
N ILE A 160 -13.09 4.88 5.36
CA ILE A 160 -14.06 4.29 4.43
C ILE A 160 -14.50 2.95 4.98
N LYS A 161 -15.79 2.84 5.32
CA LYS A 161 -16.42 1.61 5.83
C LYS A 161 -17.36 1.01 4.80
N LEU A 162 -17.27 -0.33 4.60
CA LEU A 162 -18.20 -1.15 3.80
C LEU A 162 -18.39 -2.52 4.43
#